data_bb1d3885329629b44f0881a76dace89c
#
_entry.id   bb1d3885329629b44f0881a76dace89c
#
_cell.length_a   1.000
_cell.length_b   1.000
_cell.length_c   1.000
_cell.angle_alpha   90.00
_cell.angle_beta   90.00
_cell.angle_gamma   90.00
#
_symmetry.space_group_name_H-M   'P 1'
#
loop_
_entity.id
_entity.type
_entity.pdbx_description
1 polymer ?
#
loop_
_entity_poly.entity_id
_entity_poly.type
_entity_poly.pdbx_seq_one_letter_code
_entity_poly.pdbx_strand_id
1 'polypeptide(L)'
;MVVVYESEYPQDKILEAQKDYDFELDHFQKYAIQTINEDKHVLVTAHTGSGKTLPAEYAIQKYCRNGKKVIYTAPIKSLSNQKFNEFTEKYPDISFGILTGDIKFNPEAECLIMTTEILRNTLFQKTMMKNSSKDGESEESAEEQVQTLETLLNFNMDFENELKCVIFDEVHYINDADRGKVWEESIMML
;
A
#
# COMPACT_ATOMS: atom_id res chain seq x y z
N MET A 1 -4.25 15.56 -13.92
CA MET A 1 -5.44 16.36 -13.56
C MET A 1 -6.04 15.71 -12.31
N VAL A 2 -6.23 16.47 -11.23
CA VAL A 2 -6.89 16.00 -10.01
C VAL A 2 -8.39 16.22 -10.18
N VAL A 3 -9.19 15.18 -9.91
CA VAL A 3 -10.66 15.26 -9.90
C VAL A 3 -11.11 15.16 -8.46
N VAL A 4 -11.93 16.10 -8.01
CA VAL A 4 -12.48 16.15 -6.65
C VAL A 4 -13.97 15.80 -6.72
N TYR A 5 -14.38 14.83 -5.90
CA TYR A 5 -15.77 14.39 -5.79
C TYR A 5 -16.35 14.87 -4.46
N GLU A 6 -17.13 15.93 -4.50
CA GLU A 6 -17.82 16.51 -3.33
C GLU A 6 -19.36 16.32 -3.41
N SER A 7 -19.85 15.81 -4.54
CA SER A 7 -21.28 15.57 -4.78
C SER A 7 -21.69 14.16 -4.43
N GLU A 8 -22.99 13.95 -4.36
CA GLU A 8 -23.58 12.61 -4.26
C GLU A 8 -23.20 11.76 -5.48
N TYR A 9 -23.00 10.46 -5.25
CA TYR A 9 -22.75 9.52 -6.35
C TYR A 9 -24.02 9.40 -7.20
N PRO A 10 -23.94 9.47 -8.54
CA PRO A 10 -25.12 9.44 -9.41
C PRO A 10 -25.95 8.17 -9.18
N GLN A 11 -27.27 8.33 -8.98
CA GLN A 11 -28.18 7.23 -8.69
C GLN A 11 -28.41 6.29 -9.88
N ASP A 12 -28.23 6.79 -11.09
CA ASP A 12 -28.34 6.04 -12.34
C ASP A 12 -27.07 5.20 -12.62
N LYS A 13 -25.99 5.43 -11.89
CA LYS A 13 -24.72 4.73 -12.06
C LYS A 13 -24.65 3.50 -11.16
N ILE A 14 -24.72 2.32 -11.77
CA ILE A 14 -24.60 1.06 -11.05
C ILE A 14 -23.12 0.77 -10.79
N LEU A 15 -22.74 0.66 -9.51
CA LEU A 15 -21.44 0.16 -9.10
C LEU A 15 -21.57 -1.34 -8.83
N GLU A 16 -20.96 -2.19 -9.68
CA GLU A 16 -21.07 -3.64 -9.51
C GLU A 16 -20.57 -4.13 -8.14
N ALA A 17 -19.52 -3.50 -7.62
CA ALA A 17 -18.98 -3.80 -6.29
C ALA A 17 -19.98 -3.59 -5.14
N GLN A 18 -21.09 -2.85 -5.35
CA GLN A 18 -22.14 -2.74 -4.35
C GLN A 18 -22.76 -4.10 -4.00
N LYS A 19 -22.76 -5.05 -4.92
CA LYS A 19 -23.32 -6.39 -4.73
C LYS A 19 -22.54 -7.24 -3.72
N ASP A 20 -21.28 -6.88 -3.47
CA ASP A 20 -20.40 -7.58 -2.55
C ASP A 20 -20.63 -7.18 -1.09
N TYR A 21 -21.53 -6.21 -0.85
CA TYR A 21 -21.82 -5.66 0.47
C TYR A 21 -23.31 -5.76 0.80
N ASP A 22 -23.62 -6.23 2.02
CA ASP A 22 -25.00 -6.35 2.55
C ASP A 22 -25.57 -4.98 3.00
N PHE A 23 -24.80 -3.91 2.88
CA PHE A 23 -25.18 -2.54 3.24
C PHE A 23 -24.92 -1.59 2.09
N GLU A 24 -25.58 -0.44 2.12
CA GLU A 24 -25.34 0.59 1.11
C GLU A 24 -24.03 1.32 1.36
N LEU A 25 -23.19 1.38 0.32
CA LEU A 25 -21.92 2.12 0.36
C LEU A 25 -22.20 3.62 0.36
N ASP A 26 -21.44 4.36 1.17
CA ASP A 26 -21.43 5.82 1.13
C ASP A 26 -20.93 6.37 -0.22
N HIS A 27 -21.31 7.59 -0.55
CA HIS A 27 -20.94 8.23 -1.81
C HIS A 27 -19.42 8.26 -2.02
N PHE A 28 -18.64 8.61 -0.99
CA PHE A 28 -17.18 8.62 -1.10
C PHE A 28 -16.58 7.22 -1.30
N GLN A 29 -17.19 6.18 -0.68
CA GLN A 29 -16.78 4.79 -0.88
C GLN A 29 -17.05 4.34 -2.32
N LYS A 30 -18.21 4.69 -2.87
CA LYS A 30 -18.56 4.40 -4.27
C LYS A 30 -17.58 5.05 -5.24
N TYR A 31 -17.24 6.32 -5.04
CA TYR A 31 -16.25 7.03 -5.87
C TYR A 31 -14.84 6.45 -5.72
N ALA A 32 -14.42 6.12 -4.50
CA ALA A 32 -13.12 5.52 -4.26
C ALA A 32 -12.98 4.16 -4.95
N ILE A 33 -13.97 3.29 -4.80
CA ILE A 33 -14.01 1.97 -5.45
C ILE A 33 -14.03 2.10 -6.98
N GLN A 34 -14.81 3.03 -7.51
CA GLN A 34 -14.81 3.30 -8.95
C GLN A 34 -13.42 3.72 -9.42
N THR A 35 -12.76 4.63 -8.72
CA THR A 35 -11.42 5.13 -9.06
C THR A 35 -10.37 4.01 -9.01
N ILE A 36 -10.46 3.12 -7.99
CA ILE A 36 -9.64 1.91 -7.90
C ILE A 36 -9.90 0.97 -9.08
N ASN A 37 -11.16 0.83 -9.53
CA ASN A 37 -11.51 0.00 -10.69
C ASN A 37 -10.96 0.55 -12.00
N GLU A 38 -10.77 1.84 -12.08
CA GLU A 38 -10.13 2.51 -13.21
C GLU A 38 -8.58 2.52 -13.12
N ASP A 39 -8.01 1.80 -12.14
CA ASP A 39 -6.56 1.74 -11.86
C ASP A 39 -5.93 3.14 -11.67
N LYS A 40 -6.65 4.06 -11.05
CA LYS A 40 -6.21 5.42 -10.77
C LYS A 40 -5.89 5.61 -9.30
N HIS A 41 -5.05 6.61 -9.01
CA HIS A 41 -4.77 7.03 -7.63
C HIS A 41 -6.00 7.70 -7.01
N VAL A 42 -6.23 7.42 -5.74
CA VAL A 42 -7.34 8.01 -4.98
C VAL A 42 -6.87 8.45 -3.60
N LEU A 43 -7.27 9.66 -3.21
CA LEU A 43 -7.14 10.16 -1.86
C LEU A 43 -8.53 10.24 -1.24
N VAL A 44 -8.74 9.55 -0.12
CA VAL A 44 -10.00 9.55 0.63
C VAL A 44 -9.86 10.43 1.85
N THR A 45 -10.65 11.51 1.90
CA THR A 45 -10.77 12.38 3.07
C THR A 45 -12.17 12.28 3.63
N ALA A 46 -12.30 11.71 4.83
CA ALA A 46 -13.56 11.56 5.53
C ALA A 46 -13.33 11.53 7.04
N HIS A 47 -14.35 11.81 7.83
CA HIS A 47 -14.22 11.82 9.29
C HIS A 47 -13.95 10.42 9.87
N THR A 48 -13.46 10.38 11.11
CA THR A 48 -13.22 9.11 11.82
C THR A 48 -14.53 8.34 12.02
N GLY A 49 -14.49 7.03 11.80
CA GLY A 49 -15.68 6.17 11.90
C GLY A 49 -16.56 6.12 10.65
N SER A 50 -16.22 6.84 9.56
CA SER A 50 -16.99 6.84 8.32
C SER A 50 -16.76 5.63 7.41
N GLY A 51 -15.92 4.67 7.81
CA GLY A 51 -15.61 3.50 6.97
C GLY A 51 -14.55 3.77 5.89
N LYS A 52 -13.58 4.67 6.14
CA LYS A 52 -12.45 4.94 5.22
C LYS A 52 -11.61 3.71 4.87
N THR A 53 -11.56 2.72 5.75
CA THR A 53 -10.81 1.48 5.53
C THR A 53 -11.40 0.61 4.41
N LEU A 54 -12.71 0.71 4.17
CA LEU A 54 -13.40 -0.15 3.19
C LEU A 54 -12.84 -0.02 1.76
N PRO A 55 -12.56 1.16 1.19
CA PRO A 55 -11.91 1.25 -0.11
C PRO A 55 -10.51 0.60 -0.14
N ALA A 56 -9.76 0.68 0.96
CA ALA A 56 -8.46 0.03 1.08
C ALA A 56 -8.60 -1.50 1.10
N GLU A 57 -9.56 -2.04 1.85
CA GLU A 57 -9.90 -3.46 1.87
C GLU A 57 -10.35 -3.96 0.49
N TYR A 58 -11.15 -3.16 -0.21
CA TYR A 58 -11.55 -3.46 -1.59
C TYR A 58 -10.35 -3.57 -2.53
N ALA A 59 -9.39 -2.64 -2.43
CA ALA A 59 -8.17 -2.68 -3.23
C ALA A 59 -7.33 -3.94 -2.93
N ILE A 60 -7.17 -4.31 -1.65
CA ILE A 60 -6.47 -5.53 -1.25
C ILE A 60 -7.13 -6.76 -1.91
N GLN A 61 -8.45 -6.93 -1.73
CA GLN A 61 -9.17 -8.06 -2.30
C GLN A 61 -9.07 -8.09 -3.83
N LYS A 62 -9.28 -6.95 -4.49
CA LYS A 62 -9.23 -6.83 -5.95
C LYS A 62 -7.87 -7.27 -6.50
N TYR A 63 -6.79 -6.75 -5.95
CA TYR A 63 -5.47 -6.96 -6.53
C TYR A 63 -4.85 -8.29 -6.10
N CYS A 64 -4.95 -8.69 -4.82
CA CYS A 64 -4.40 -9.95 -4.36
C CYS A 64 -5.10 -11.15 -5.02
N ARG A 65 -6.42 -11.17 -5.11
CA ARG A 65 -7.16 -12.23 -5.81
C ARG A 65 -6.87 -12.33 -7.31
N ASN A 66 -6.30 -11.28 -7.89
CA ASN A 66 -5.82 -11.27 -9.27
C ASN A 66 -4.30 -11.55 -9.40
N GLY A 67 -3.68 -12.11 -8.35
CA GLY A 67 -2.28 -12.52 -8.35
C GLY A 67 -1.28 -11.36 -8.34
N LYS A 68 -1.71 -10.18 -7.86
CA LYS A 68 -0.85 -9.01 -7.66
C LYS A 68 -0.57 -8.78 -6.19
N LYS A 69 0.54 -8.12 -5.89
CA LYS A 69 0.93 -7.78 -4.53
C LYS A 69 0.46 -6.36 -4.15
N VAL A 70 0.12 -6.21 -2.88
CA VAL A 70 -0.29 -4.94 -2.28
C VAL A 70 0.60 -4.64 -1.07
N ILE A 71 0.97 -3.38 -0.90
CA ILE A 71 1.61 -2.90 0.32
C ILE A 71 0.61 -2.02 1.06
N TYR A 72 0.40 -2.31 2.35
CA TYR A 72 -0.39 -1.49 3.26
C TYR A 72 0.53 -0.87 4.30
N THR A 73 0.58 0.46 4.35
CA THR A 73 1.42 1.16 5.32
C THR A 73 0.62 1.82 6.42
N ALA A 74 1.14 1.74 7.64
CA ALA A 74 0.60 2.43 8.80
C ALA A 74 1.70 3.28 9.49
N PRO A 75 1.31 4.36 10.21
CA PRO A 75 2.28 5.28 10.81
C PRO A 75 3.08 4.68 11.97
N ILE A 76 2.55 3.68 12.65
CA ILE A 76 3.16 3.10 13.84
C ILE A 76 2.98 1.57 13.88
N LYS A 77 3.90 0.89 14.56
CA LYS A 77 3.91 -0.58 14.69
C LYS A 77 2.63 -1.17 15.27
N SER A 78 2.04 -0.51 16.27
CA SER A 78 0.80 -1.00 16.90
C SER A 78 -0.37 -1.04 15.93
N LEU A 79 -0.50 -0.04 15.05
CA LEU A 79 -1.51 -0.03 13.99
C LEU A 79 -1.23 -1.09 12.92
N SER A 80 0.06 -1.30 12.55
CA SER A 80 0.43 -2.37 11.65
C SER A 80 0.04 -3.74 12.20
N ASN A 81 0.33 -4.01 13.48
CA ASN A 81 -0.06 -5.25 14.15
C ASN A 81 -1.57 -5.43 14.23
N GLN A 82 -2.30 -4.36 14.55
CA GLN A 82 -3.77 -4.39 14.59
C GLN A 82 -4.35 -4.73 13.22
N LYS A 83 -3.88 -4.07 12.17
CA LYS A 83 -4.36 -4.31 10.79
C LYS A 83 -3.98 -5.69 10.29
N PHE A 84 -2.81 -6.19 10.63
CA PHE A 84 -2.39 -7.54 10.29
C PHE A 84 -3.36 -8.59 10.88
N ASN A 85 -3.67 -8.49 12.16
CA ASN A 85 -4.60 -9.41 12.81
C ASN A 85 -6.02 -9.30 12.22
N GLU A 86 -6.53 -8.06 12.07
CA GLU A 86 -7.85 -7.76 11.51
C GLU A 86 -8.02 -8.34 10.11
N PHE A 87 -7.07 -8.10 9.22
CA PHE A 87 -7.18 -8.55 7.83
C PHE A 87 -6.95 -10.06 7.68
N THR A 88 -6.02 -10.64 8.44
CA THR A 88 -5.78 -12.10 8.41
C THR A 88 -7.01 -12.88 8.87
N GLU A 89 -7.72 -12.38 9.88
CA GLU A 89 -8.97 -13.01 10.35
C GLU A 89 -10.11 -12.82 9.34
N LYS A 90 -10.21 -11.62 8.76
CA LYS A 90 -11.31 -11.26 7.88
C LYS A 90 -11.22 -11.86 6.48
N TYR A 91 -9.99 -12.06 5.95
CA TYR A 91 -9.72 -12.52 4.59
C TYR A 91 -8.79 -13.74 4.58
N PRO A 92 -9.27 -14.92 4.98
CA PRO A 92 -8.45 -16.14 5.10
C PRO A 92 -7.98 -16.69 3.75
N ASP A 93 -8.53 -16.20 2.65
CA ASP A 93 -8.16 -16.56 1.28
C ASP A 93 -6.99 -15.72 0.72
N ILE A 94 -6.54 -14.69 1.45
CA ILE A 94 -5.43 -13.82 1.07
C ILE A 94 -4.28 -14.04 2.06
N SER A 95 -3.07 -14.20 1.54
CA SER A 95 -1.89 -14.29 2.40
C SER A 95 -1.44 -12.89 2.85
N PHE A 96 -1.30 -12.73 4.16
CA PHE A 96 -0.80 -11.50 4.77
C PHE A 96 0.57 -11.70 5.38
N GLY A 97 1.40 -10.66 5.26
CA GLY A 97 2.69 -10.56 5.92
C GLY A 97 2.82 -9.25 6.69
N ILE A 98 3.71 -9.21 7.67
CA ILE A 98 3.98 -8.00 8.44
C ILE A 98 5.48 -7.75 8.55
N LEU A 99 5.87 -6.50 8.29
CA LEU A 99 7.23 -6.00 8.39
C LEU A 99 7.26 -4.73 9.24
N THR A 100 7.84 -4.82 10.41
CA THR A 100 8.13 -3.68 11.29
C THR A 100 9.59 -3.73 11.70
N GLY A 101 10.08 -2.74 12.45
CA GLY A 101 11.50 -2.72 12.87
C GLY A 101 11.91 -3.93 13.72
N ASP A 102 10.98 -4.66 14.30
CA ASP A 102 11.20 -5.79 15.24
C ASP A 102 10.46 -7.07 14.83
N ILE A 103 9.56 -7.04 13.86
CA ILE A 103 8.78 -8.19 13.42
C ILE A 103 8.96 -8.37 11.91
N LYS A 104 9.29 -9.60 11.52
CA LYS A 104 9.28 -10.06 10.14
C LYS A 104 8.51 -11.37 10.08
N PHE A 105 7.36 -11.35 9.43
CA PHE A 105 6.56 -12.55 9.22
C PHE A 105 6.01 -12.56 7.80
N ASN A 106 6.13 -13.69 7.11
CA ASN A 106 5.64 -13.96 5.77
C ASN A 106 5.95 -12.83 4.74
N PRO A 107 7.23 -12.53 4.46
CA PRO A 107 7.63 -11.41 3.60
C PRO A 107 7.23 -11.59 2.12
N GLU A 108 6.87 -12.81 1.70
CA GLU A 108 6.43 -13.13 0.34
C GLU A 108 4.91 -13.06 0.16
N ALA A 109 4.18 -12.62 1.18
CA ALA A 109 2.72 -12.53 1.16
C ALA A 109 2.20 -11.65 0.02
N GLU A 110 0.96 -11.90 -0.38
CA GLU A 110 0.24 -11.10 -1.37
C GLU A 110 -0.03 -9.67 -0.88
N CYS A 111 -0.32 -9.53 0.42
CA CYS A 111 -0.46 -8.23 1.07
C CYS A 111 0.56 -8.07 2.20
N LEU A 112 1.51 -7.15 2.04
CA LEU A 112 2.50 -6.81 3.05
C LEU A 112 2.06 -5.59 3.84
N ILE A 113 1.88 -5.75 5.14
CA ILE A 113 1.60 -4.66 6.07
C ILE A 113 2.92 -4.21 6.70
N MET A 114 3.21 -2.92 6.63
CA MET A 114 4.46 -2.38 7.15
C MET A 114 4.33 -0.97 7.68
N THR A 115 5.33 -0.51 8.42
CA THR A 115 5.40 0.92 8.75
C THR A 115 5.90 1.72 7.53
N THR A 116 5.49 2.98 7.43
CA THR A 116 5.86 3.84 6.29
C THR A 116 7.37 4.05 6.21
N GLU A 117 8.08 4.02 7.34
CA GLU A 117 9.55 4.08 7.39
C GLU A 117 10.20 2.89 6.69
N ILE A 118 9.65 1.68 6.83
CA ILE A 118 10.15 0.48 6.15
C ILE A 118 9.97 0.64 4.64
N LEU A 119 8.79 1.05 4.18
CA LEU A 119 8.54 1.31 2.76
C LEU A 119 9.53 2.34 2.20
N ARG A 120 9.68 3.51 2.87
CA ARG A 120 10.61 4.56 2.45
C ARG A 120 12.04 4.03 2.29
N ASN A 121 12.54 3.31 3.31
CA ASN A 121 13.89 2.78 3.28
C ASN A 121 14.08 1.79 2.13
N THR A 122 13.10 0.94 1.87
CA THR A 122 13.10 0.01 0.73
C THR A 122 13.15 0.73 -0.61
N LEU A 123 12.31 1.73 -0.81
CA LEU A 123 12.27 2.53 -2.04
C LEU A 123 13.58 3.27 -2.27
N PHE A 124 14.13 3.87 -1.22
CA PHE A 124 15.41 4.59 -1.29
C PHE A 124 16.56 3.67 -1.72
N GLN A 125 16.65 2.50 -1.13
CA GLN A 125 17.70 1.52 -1.47
C GLN A 125 17.55 1.01 -2.91
N LYS A 126 16.33 0.71 -3.37
CA LYS A 126 16.09 0.32 -4.77
C LYS A 126 16.47 1.43 -5.76
N THR A 127 16.23 2.69 -5.41
CA THR A 127 16.63 3.84 -6.24
C THR A 127 18.15 3.99 -6.32
N MET A 128 18.84 3.78 -5.20
CA MET A 128 20.32 3.82 -5.17
C MET A 128 20.95 2.73 -6.05
N MET A 129 20.42 1.50 -5.99
CA MET A 129 20.89 0.40 -6.84
C MET A 129 20.71 0.67 -8.33
N LYS A 130 19.54 1.20 -8.74
CA LYS A 130 19.31 1.56 -10.14
C LYS A 130 20.31 2.60 -10.67
N ASN A 131 20.79 3.47 -9.79
CA ASN A 131 21.78 4.50 -10.15
C ASN A 131 23.22 3.92 -10.23
N SER A 132 23.61 3.07 -9.29
CA SER A 132 24.94 2.42 -9.30
C SER A 132 25.15 1.53 -10.54
N SER A 133 24.12 0.84 -10.99
CA SER A 133 24.16 0.01 -12.21
C SER A 133 24.36 0.81 -13.50
N LYS A 134 24.13 2.14 -13.49
CA LYS A 134 24.33 3.02 -14.64
C LYS A 134 25.74 3.59 -14.74
N ASP A 135 26.51 3.59 -13.64
CA ASP A 135 27.81 4.24 -13.56
C ASP A 135 28.98 3.27 -13.84
N GLY A 136 28.74 2.04 -14.31
CA GLY A 136 29.78 1.15 -14.88
C GLY A 136 30.62 0.39 -13.84
N GLU A 137 30.12 0.17 -12.63
CA GLU A 137 30.68 -0.78 -11.68
C GLU A 137 30.52 -2.23 -12.19
N SER A 138 31.50 -3.09 -11.93
CA SER A 138 31.54 -4.47 -12.39
C SER A 138 30.30 -5.26 -11.87
N GLU A 139 29.73 -6.15 -12.69
CA GLU A 139 28.55 -6.97 -12.35
C GLU A 139 28.68 -7.71 -11.00
N GLU A 140 29.90 -8.17 -10.65
CA GLU A 140 30.18 -8.84 -9.37
C GLU A 140 29.95 -7.92 -8.14
N SER A 141 30.33 -6.64 -8.21
CA SER A 141 30.11 -5.70 -7.11
C SER A 141 28.63 -5.31 -6.97
N ALA A 142 27.89 -5.31 -8.07
CA ALA A 142 26.44 -5.06 -8.06
C ALA A 142 25.68 -6.24 -7.44
N GLU A 143 26.04 -7.49 -7.77
CA GLU A 143 25.39 -8.69 -7.20
C GLU A 143 25.64 -8.82 -5.69
N GLU A 144 26.84 -8.51 -5.20
CA GLU A 144 27.16 -8.55 -3.77
C GLU A 144 26.43 -7.46 -2.99
N GLN A 145 26.25 -6.27 -3.57
CA GLN A 145 25.43 -5.20 -3.00
C GLN A 145 23.93 -5.55 -2.98
N VAL A 146 23.42 -6.16 -4.05
CA VAL A 146 22.04 -6.67 -4.12
C VAL A 146 21.80 -7.70 -3.02
N GLN A 147 22.66 -8.69 -2.87
CA GLN A 147 22.52 -9.77 -1.88
C GLN A 147 22.63 -9.26 -0.43
N THR A 148 23.48 -8.27 -0.19
CA THR A 148 23.59 -7.59 1.11
C THR A 148 22.32 -6.80 1.44
N LEU A 149 21.71 -6.18 0.45
CA LEU A 149 20.50 -5.37 0.60
C LEU A 149 19.22 -6.22 0.70
N GLU A 150 19.12 -7.31 -0.03
CA GLU A 150 18.04 -8.29 0.15
C GLU A 150 18.03 -8.84 1.59
N THR A 151 19.22 -9.03 2.17
CA THR A 151 19.38 -9.42 3.57
C THR A 151 18.97 -8.30 4.53
N LEU A 152 19.25 -7.03 4.21
CA LEU A 152 18.90 -5.86 5.01
C LEU A 152 17.43 -5.47 4.87
N LEU A 153 16.86 -5.57 3.66
CA LEU A 153 15.45 -5.23 3.37
C LEU A 153 14.46 -6.26 3.86
N ASN A 154 14.96 -7.46 4.12
CA ASN A 154 14.13 -8.52 4.65
C ASN A 154 12.98 -9.05 3.74
N PHE A 155 12.82 -8.55 2.52
CA PHE A 155 11.86 -9.11 1.57
C PHE A 155 12.27 -8.85 0.13
N ASN A 156 11.93 -9.77 -0.76
CA ASN A 156 12.14 -9.64 -2.20
C ASN A 156 10.79 -9.44 -2.88
N MET A 157 10.57 -8.28 -3.48
CA MET A 157 9.36 -7.95 -4.24
C MET A 157 9.76 -7.18 -5.49
N ASP A 158 9.27 -7.64 -6.63
CA ASP A 158 9.39 -6.90 -7.87
C ASP A 158 8.33 -5.79 -7.91
N PHE A 159 8.78 -4.55 -7.63
CA PHE A 159 7.90 -3.38 -7.59
C PHE A 159 7.34 -3.02 -8.97
N GLU A 160 8.00 -3.42 -10.06
CA GLU A 160 7.55 -3.09 -11.41
C GLU A 160 6.52 -4.09 -11.93
N ASN A 161 6.69 -5.37 -11.63
CA ASN A 161 5.86 -6.43 -12.21
C ASN A 161 4.83 -7.02 -11.22
N GLU A 162 5.14 -7.08 -9.93
CA GLU A 162 4.28 -7.71 -8.92
C GLU A 162 3.43 -6.70 -8.14
N LEU A 163 4.02 -5.55 -7.74
CA LEU A 163 3.32 -4.56 -6.93
C LEU A 163 2.30 -3.78 -7.78
N LYS A 164 1.04 -3.81 -7.36
CA LYS A 164 -0.03 -3.10 -8.06
C LYS A 164 -0.58 -1.92 -7.28
N CYS A 165 -0.54 -1.98 -5.96
CA CYS A 165 -1.13 -0.95 -5.11
C CYS A 165 -0.31 -0.72 -3.85
N VAL A 166 -0.15 0.54 -3.49
CA VAL A 166 0.37 0.95 -2.17
C VAL A 166 -0.72 1.75 -1.47
N ILE A 167 -1.07 1.33 -0.28
CA ILE A 167 -2.09 1.96 0.56
C ILE A 167 -1.38 2.71 1.70
N PHE A 168 -1.62 4.01 1.79
CA PHE A 168 -1.16 4.84 2.88
C PHE A 168 -2.30 5.08 3.86
N ASP A 169 -2.31 4.36 4.98
CA ASP A 169 -3.26 4.60 6.06
C ASP A 169 -2.81 5.80 6.90
N GLU A 170 -3.79 6.50 7.47
CA GLU A 170 -3.58 7.69 8.31
C GLU A 170 -2.67 8.74 7.64
N VAL A 171 -2.91 9.03 6.37
CA VAL A 171 -2.08 9.94 5.56
C VAL A 171 -1.92 11.34 6.17
N HIS A 172 -2.75 11.73 7.14
CA HIS A 172 -2.64 13.00 7.84
C HIS A 172 -1.31 13.15 8.63
N TYR A 173 -0.60 12.06 8.91
CA TYR A 173 0.77 12.09 9.45
C TYR A 173 1.78 12.77 8.53
N ILE A 174 1.43 13.03 7.27
CA ILE A 174 2.26 13.86 6.37
C ILE A 174 2.47 15.28 6.92
N ASN A 175 1.57 15.76 7.77
CA ASN A 175 1.68 17.05 8.44
C ASN A 175 2.43 17.00 9.79
N ASP A 176 2.88 15.82 10.22
CA ASP A 176 3.66 15.66 11.44
C ASP A 176 5.07 16.24 11.27
N ALA A 177 5.53 17.06 12.22
CA ALA A 177 6.80 17.77 12.12
C ALA A 177 8.02 16.84 12.03
N ASP A 178 7.95 15.68 12.69
CA ASP A 178 9.07 14.73 12.76
C ASP A 178 8.98 13.64 11.70
N ARG A 179 7.76 13.21 11.33
CA ARG A 179 7.51 12.05 10.47
C ARG A 179 6.98 12.40 9.08
N GLY A 180 6.44 13.58 8.88
CA GLY A 180 5.80 13.97 7.61
C GLY A 180 6.69 13.75 6.39
N LYS A 181 7.98 14.01 6.53
CA LYS A 181 8.98 13.78 5.48
C LYS A 181 9.03 12.33 4.99
N VAL A 182 8.75 11.35 5.86
CA VAL A 182 8.74 9.92 5.49
C VAL A 182 7.61 9.63 4.49
N TRP A 183 6.42 10.20 4.71
CA TRP A 183 5.28 10.08 3.78
C TRP A 183 5.57 10.75 2.45
N GLU A 184 6.05 11.99 2.51
CA GLU A 184 6.38 12.79 1.33
C GLU A 184 7.40 12.07 0.44
N GLU A 185 8.52 11.63 1.01
CA GLU A 185 9.56 10.89 0.30
C GLU A 185 9.04 9.56 -0.27
N SER A 186 8.23 8.81 0.49
CA SER A 186 7.66 7.53 0.02
C SER A 186 6.75 7.72 -1.19
N ILE A 187 5.86 8.73 -1.13
CA ILE A 187 4.93 9.03 -2.23
C ILE A 187 5.68 9.53 -3.48
N MET A 188 6.75 10.30 -3.30
CA MET A 188 7.54 10.81 -4.43
C MET A 188 8.38 9.74 -5.13
N MET A 189 8.73 8.64 -4.44
CA MET A 189 9.55 7.55 -4.98
C MET A 189 8.73 6.43 -5.65
N LEU A 190 7.40 6.43 -5.49
CA LEU A 190 6.48 5.47 -6.12
C LEU A 190 6.07 5.93 -7.51
#